data_19fd4d5b330476cfbfea30980f78f1ce
#
_entry.id   19fd4d5b330476cfbfea30980f78f1ce
#
_cell.length_a   1.000
_cell.length_b   1.000
_cell.length_c   1.000
_cell.angle_alpha   90.00
_cell.angle_beta   90.00
_cell.angle_gamma   90.00
#
_symmetry.space_group_name_H-M   'P 1'
#
loop_
_entity.id
_entity.type
_entity.pdbx_description
1 polymer ?
#
loop_
_entity_poly.entity_id
_entity_poly.type
_entity_poly.pdbx_seq_one_letter_code
_entity_poly.pdbx_strand_id
1 'polypeptide(L)'
;RRQLLITRGILREETRQRGPVDGTADVLLYGTGASDLNYPEWERFSADRGWMSDVVLIAKSTYVWLDQLSKHYGRSITRLDQIPDEELDRLARWGFNGLWLIGLWERSCASKEIKRIMGNPEAVASAYSLYDYTISEDLGGVSAYNDLRHRAWIRGIRLASDMVPNHVGIFSKWVLEHPDWFIQLSHPPFPGYTFNGPDLSPDGRVSVYLEDGYWSRRDAAVVFKRVD
;
A
#
# COMPACT_ATOMS: atom_id res chain seq x y z
N ARG A 1 -7.87 13.80 28.52
CA ARG A 1 -6.66 14.48 28.97
C ARG A 1 -5.37 13.79 28.49
N ARG A 2 -5.26 12.46 28.51
CA ARG A 2 -4.04 11.72 28.06
C ARG A 2 -3.77 11.87 26.56
N GLN A 3 -4.78 11.81 25.70
CA GLN A 3 -4.63 11.99 24.24
C GLN A 3 -4.18 13.40 23.86
N LEU A 4 -4.68 14.43 24.55
CA LEU A 4 -4.27 15.83 24.35
C LEU A 4 -2.79 16.08 24.72
N LEU A 5 -2.23 15.33 25.67
CA LEU A 5 -0.84 15.42 26.06
C LEU A 5 0.10 14.75 25.03
N ILE A 6 -0.36 13.64 24.41
CA ILE A 6 0.37 12.96 23.35
C ILE A 6 0.42 13.84 22.09
N THR A 7 -0.70 14.41 21.70
CA THR A 7 -0.78 15.32 20.52
C THR A 7 0.08 16.58 20.72
N ARG A 8 0.11 17.15 21.93
CA ARG A 8 1.02 18.25 22.27
C ARG A 8 2.50 17.85 22.30
N GLY A 9 2.81 16.59 22.65
CA GLY A 9 4.15 16.04 22.59
C GLY A 9 4.67 15.96 21.16
N ILE A 10 3.88 15.40 20.26
CA ILE A 10 4.21 15.26 18.84
C ILE A 10 4.40 16.63 18.18
N LEU A 11 3.48 17.57 18.41
CA LEU A 11 3.59 18.94 17.88
C LEU A 11 4.81 19.70 18.43
N ARG A 12 5.26 19.42 19.66
CA ARG A 12 6.48 20.00 20.22
C ARG A 12 7.75 19.37 19.64
N GLU A 13 7.74 18.10 19.29
CA GLU A 13 8.86 17.44 18.62
C GLU A 13 9.02 17.94 17.19
N GLU A 14 7.95 18.07 16.44
CA GLU A 14 7.98 18.66 15.09
C GLU A 14 8.47 20.12 15.11
N THR A 15 8.12 20.89 16.13
CA THR A 15 8.59 22.28 16.28
C THR A 15 10.03 22.37 16.76
N ARG A 16 10.55 21.36 17.49
CA ARG A 16 11.96 21.30 17.91
C ARG A 16 12.91 20.91 16.79
N GLN A 17 12.45 20.15 15.80
CA GLN A 17 13.26 19.81 14.62
C GLN A 17 13.40 20.99 13.65
N ARG A 18 12.61 22.05 13.81
CA ARG A 18 12.82 23.35 13.17
C ARG A 18 13.56 24.27 14.13
N GLY A 19 14.83 23.92 14.45
CA GLY A 19 15.75 24.88 15.01
C GLY A 19 15.92 26.06 14.06
N PRO A 20 16.25 27.27 14.54
CA PRO A 20 16.54 28.36 13.64
C PRO A 20 17.71 27.93 12.77
N VAL A 21 17.43 27.71 11.50
CA VAL A 21 18.43 27.54 10.47
C VAL A 21 18.99 28.95 10.25
N ASP A 22 19.93 29.33 11.12
CA ASP A 22 20.75 30.48 10.91
C ASP A 22 21.86 30.06 9.93
N GLY A 23 21.52 30.04 8.72
CA GLY A 23 22.31 29.71 7.55
C GLY A 23 21.34 29.55 6.41
N THR A 24 21.41 30.43 5.46
CA THR A 24 20.84 30.24 4.15
C THR A 24 21.37 28.91 3.62
N ALA A 25 20.70 27.80 3.96
CA ALA A 25 20.75 26.63 3.14
C ALA A 25 20.21 27.13 1.79
N ASP A 26 21.06 27.21 0.79
CA ASP A 26 20.62 27.26 -0.60
C ASP A 26 19.80 26.01 -0.81
N VAL A 27 18.52 26.12 -0.50
CA VAL A 27 17.54 25.20 -1.04
C VAL A 27 17.69 25.41 -2.53
N LEU A 28 18.28 24.44 -3.20
CA LEU A 28 18.17 24.33 -4.65
C LEU A 28 16.66 24.31 -4.92
N LEU A 29 16.10 25.51 -5.09
CA LEU A 29 14.79 25.68 -5.67
C LEU A 29 14.95 25.10 -7.08
N TYR A 30 14.57 23.84 -7.23
CA TYR A 30 14.29 23.28 -8.53
C TYR A 30 13.28 24.22 -9.17
N GLY A 31 13.77 25.14 -10.03
CA GLY A 31 12.91 26.07 -10.73
C GLY A 31 13.31 27.53 -10.76
N THR A 32 14.40 28.00 -10.10
CA THR A 32 14.88 29.39 -10.25
C THR A 32 16.18 29.50 -11.03
N GLY A 33 16.61 28.44 -11.69
CA GLY A 33 17.69 28.49 -12.69
C GLY A 33 17.13 28.88 -14.02
N ALA A 34 17.39 30.12 -14.37
CA ALA A 34 17.43 30.67 -15.73
C ALA A 34 16.49 30.07 -16.79
N SER A 35 15.39 30.72 -17.01
CA SER A 35 14.87 31.20 -18.32
C SER A 35 14.57 30.24 -19.48
N ASP A 36 14.93 28.96 -19.50
CA ASP A 36 14.69 28.15 -20.70
C ASP A 36 14.11 26.76 -20.49
N LEU A 37 13.81 26.40 -19.27
CA LEU A 37 12.93 25.26 -18.98
C LEU A 37 11.49 25.77 -18.93
N ASN A 38 11.00 26.29 -20.03
CA ASN A 38 9.58 26.35 -20.31
C ASN A 38 9.11 24.89 -20.49
N TYR A 39 9.25 24.11 -19.42
CA TYR A 39 8.51 22.87 -19.27
C TYR A 39 7.07 23.33 -19.14
N PRO A 40 6.23 23.13 -20.14
CA PRO A 40 4.81 23.15 -19.88
C PRO A 40 4.61 22.03 -18.86
N GLU A 41 4.48 22.37 -17.59
CA GLU A 41 3.97 21.42 -16.62
C GLU A 41 2.65 20.92 -17.17
N TRP A 42 2.72 19.75 -17.76
CA TRP A 42 1.56 19.04 -18.27
C TRP A 42 0.74 18.46 -17.09
N GLU A 43 0.79 19.14 -15.95
CA GLU A 43 -0.16 18.94 -14.86
C GLU A 43 -1.57 19.42 -15.29
N ARG A 44 -1.99 18.88 -16.42
CA ARG A 44 -3.39 18.93 -16.78
C ARG A 44 -4.12 17.78 -16.07
N PHE A 45 -4.17 17.83 -14.75
CA PHE A 45 -5.26 17.20 -14.00
C PHE A 45 -6.59 17.93 -14.29
N SER A 46 -6.73 18.48 -15.47
CA SER A 46 -7.84 19.36 -15.84
C SER A 46 -9.21 18.68 -15.73
N ALA A 47 -9.27 17.35 -15.91
CA ALA A 47 -10.51 16.58 -15.73
C ALA A 47 -10.91 16.43 -14.26
N ASP A 48 -9.96 16.46 -13.34
CA ASP A 48 -10.21 16.24 -11.91
C ASP A 48 -10.19 17.53 -11.08
N ARG A 49 -9.66 18.62 -11.63
CA ARG A 49 -9.48 19.89 -10.92
C ARG A 49 -10.78 20.44 -10.34
N GLY A 50 -11.88 20.33 -11.07
CA GLY A 50 -13.19 20.78 -10.59
C GLY A 50 -13.88 19.80 -9.65
N TRP A 51 -13.43 18.55 -9.61
CA TRP A 51 -14.01 17.51 -8.77
C TRP A 51 -13.26 17.33 -7.45
N MET A 52 -11.93 17.47 -7.45
CA MET A 52 -11.07 17.20 -6.28
C MET A 52 -11.38 18.10 -5.09
N SER A 53 -11.82 19.35 -5.32
CA SER A 53 -12.20 20.28 -4.25
C SER A 53 -13.47 19.86 -3.51
N ASP A 54 -14.33 19.08 -4.16
CA ASP A 54 -15.64 18.68 -3.63
C ASP A 54 -15.70 17.20 -3.25
N VAL A 55 -14.53 16.54 -3.18
CA VAL A 55 -14.48 15.12 -2.88
C VAL A 55 -14.84 14.84 -1.43
N VAL A 56 -15.82 13.96 -1.23
CA VAL A 56 -16.17 13.34 0.05
C VAL A 56 -15.82 11.87 -0.04
N LEU A 57 -14.67 11.51 0.55
CA LEU A 57 -14.07 10.18 0.43
C LEU A 57 -14.44 9.28 1.60
N ILE A 58 -14.79 8.03 1.32
CA ILE A 58 -14.84 6.97 2.29
C ILE A 58 -13.81 5.89 1.96
N ALA A 59 -13.02 5.47 2.95
CA ALA A 59 -12.06 4.38 2.82
C ALA A 59 -12.67 3.06 3.32
N LYS A 60 -12.45 1.99 2.58
CA LYS A 60 -12.84 0.63 2.94
C LYS A 60 -11.65 -0.32 2.81
N SER A 61 -11.32 -1.03 3.89
CA SER A 61 -10.47 -2.21 3.76
C SER A 61 -11.22 -3.26 2.95
N THR A 62 -10.78 -3.53 1.73
CA THR A 62 -11.58 -4.25 0.72
C THR A 62 -12.07 -5.60 1.22
N TYR A 63 -11.18 -6.46 1.72
CA TYR A 63 -11.56 -7.80 2.19
C TYR A 63 -12.48 -7.75 3.42
N VAL A 64 -12.23 -6.84 4.35
CA VAL A 64 -13.08 -6.66 5.55
C VAL A 64 -14.46 -6.16 5.15
N TRP A 65 -14.53 -5.24 4.21
CA TRP A 65 -15.81 -4.72 3.72
C TRP A 65 -16.64 -5.80 3.02
N LEU A 66 -16.01 -6.62 2.15
CA LEU A 66 -16.69 -7.74 1.50
C LEU A 66 -17.21 -8.77 2.52
N ASP A 67 -16.44 -9.08 3.57
CA ASP A 67 -16.90 -9.93 4.67
C ASP A 67 -18.10 -9.32 5.42
N GLN A 68 -18.05 -8.03 5.72
CA GLN A 68 -19.17 -7.31 6.33
C GLN A 68 -20.42 -7.33 5.47
N LEU A 69 -20.27 -7.13 4.15
CA LEU A 69 -21.37 -7.23 3.20
C LEU A 69 -21.93 -8.64 3.11
N SER A 70 -21.04 -9.65 3.13
CA SER A 70 -21.48 -11.06 3.15
C SER A 70 -22.38 -11.36 4.35
N LYS A 71 -21.99 -10.89 5.52
CA LYS A 71 -22.77 -11.04 6.76
C LYS A 71 -24.08 -10.25 6.72
N HIS A 72 -24.04 -9.03 6.21
CA HIS A 72 -25.21 -8.16 6.15
C HIS A 72 -26.29 -8.68 5.18
N TYR A 73 -25.86 -9.19 4.01
CA TYR A 73 -26.76 -9.70 2.98
C TYR A 73 -27.04 -11.19 3.06
N GLY A 74 -26.45 -11.91 4.02
CA GLY A 74 -26.65 -13.35 4.22
C GLY A 74 -26.20 -14.20 3.02
N ARG A 75 -25.27 -13.72 2.20
CA ARG A 75 -24.71 -14.42 1.04
C ARG A 75 -23.21 -14.15 0.89
N SER A 76 -22.48 -15.08 0.26
CA SER A 76 -21.07 -14.89 0.00
C SER A 76 -20.83 -13.73 -0.98
N ILE A 77 -20.07 -12.73 -0.55
CA ILE A 77 -19.61 -11.59 -1.34
C ILE A 77 -18.10 -11.51 -1.15
N THR A 78 -17.35 -12.03 -2.09
CA THR A 78 -15.88 -12.14 -2.04
C THR A 78 -15.20 -11.36 -3.16
N ARG A 79 -15.96 -10.95 -4.17
CA ARG A 79 -15.45 -10.25 -5.35
C ARG A 79 -16.10 -8.87 -5.49
N LEU A 80 -15.41 -7.98 -6.17
CA LEU A 80 -15.85 -6.59 -6.36
C LEU A 80 -17.14 -6.48 -7.18
N ASP A 81 -17.34 -7.33 -8.17
CA ASP A 81 -18.55 -7.38 -9.00
C ASP A 81 -19.79 -7.90 -8.25
N GLN A 82 -19.60 -8.53 -7.09
CA GLN A 82 -20.68 -9.02 -6.22
C GLN A 82 -21.20 -7.98 -5.23
N ILE A 83 -20.52 -6.83 -5.10
CA ILE A 83 -20.98 -5.75 -4.23
C ILE A 83 -22.36 -5.30 -4.69
N PRO A 84 -23.39 -5.30 -3.79
CA PRO A 84 -24.73 -4.92 -4.16
C PRO A 84 -24.85 -3.46 -4.59
N ASP A 85 -25.70 -3.19 -5.58
CA ASP A 85 -25.99 -1.82 -6.02
C ASP A 85 -26.59 -0.96 -4.92
N GLU A 86 -27.35 -1.56 -4.02
CA GLU A 86 -27.94 -0.91 -2.85
C GLU A 86 -26.87 -0.29 -1.93
N GLU A 87 -25.67 -0.91 -1.86
CA GLU A 87 -24.55 -0.34 -1.10
C GLU A 87 -24.01 0.92 -1.77
N LEU A 88 -23.85 0.88 -3.09
CA LEU A 88 -23.38 2.03 -3.85
C LEU A 88 -24.42 3.17 -3.80
N ASP A 89 -25.72 2.84 -3.92
CA ASP A 89 -26.81 3.79 -3.75
C ASP A 89 -26.83 4.41 -2.34
N ARG A 90 -26.51 3.60 -1.32
CA ARG A 90 -26.43 4.06 0.06
C ARG A 90 -25.27 5.04 0.25
N LEU A 91 -24.09 4.72 -0.28
CA LEU A 91 -22.94 5.62 -0.22
C LEU A 91 -23.22 6.94 -0.94
N ALA A 92 -23.80 6.90 -2.13
CA ALA A 92 -24.18 8.09 -2.89
C ALA A 92 -25.19 8.95 -2.12
N ARG A 93 -26.24 8.36 -1.53
CA ARG A 93 -27.22 9.09 -0.69
C ARG A 93 -26.60 9.72 0.55
N TRP A 94 -25.53 9.16 1.08
CA TRP A 94 -24.78 9.75 2.20
C TRP A 94 -23.83 10.87 1.76
N GLY A 95 -23.78 11.17 0.47
CA GLY A 95 -22.97 12.23 -0.10
C GLY A 95 -21.51 11.82 -0.38
N PHE A 96 -21.16 10.54 -0.30
CA PHE A 96 -19.84 10.08 -0.72
C PHE A 96 -19.76 10.05 -2.24
N ASN A 97 -18.74 10.69 -2.79
CA ASN A 97 -18.43 10.70 -4.22
C ASN A 97 -17.03 10.12 -4.52
N GLY A 98 -16.33 9.65 -3.50
CA GLY A 98 -15.07 8.92 -3.59
C GLY A 98 -15.09 7.65 -2.72
N LEU A 99 -14.68 6.52 -3.28
CA LEU A 99 -14.54 5.24 -2.59
C LEU A 99 -13.10 4.75 -2.71
N TRP A 100 -12.38 4.79 -1.62
CA TRP A 100 -11.01 4.31 -1.53
C TRP A 100 -10.99 2.86 -1.09
N LEU A 101 -10.51 1.98 -1.97
CA LEU A 101 -10.39 0.55 -1.74
C LEU A 101 -8.97 0.22 -1.28
N ILE A 102 -8.80 0.02 0.03
CA ILE A 102 -7.52 -0.35 0.64
C ILE A 102 -7.25 -1.84 0.41
N GLY A 103 -6.06 -2.13 -0.10
CA GLY A 103 -5.59 -3.51 -0.31
C GLY A 103 -6.21 -4.20 -1.52
N LEU A 104 -6.34 -3.47 -2.61
CA LEU A 104 -6.89 -3.92 -3.89
C LEU A 104 -5.90 -4.78 -4.70
N TRP A 105 -4.60 -4.56 -4.50
CA TRP A 105 -3.53 -5.13 -5.30
C TRP A 105 -3.17 -6.57 -4.91
N GLU A 106 -2.53 -7.28 -5.84
CA GLU A 106 -1.94 -8.59 -5.55
C GLU A 106 -0.90 -8.47 -4.43
N ARG A 107 -0.98 -9.40 -3.47
CA ARG A 107 -0.20 -9.37 -2.24
C ARG A 107 0.88 -10.44 -2.25
N SER A 108 2.03 -10.11 -1.69
CA SER A 108 3.12 -11.04 -1.47
C SER A 108 2.70 -12.20 -0.54
N CYS A 109 2.81 -13.42 -1.01
CA CYS A 109 2.53 -14.62 -0.21
C CYS A 109 3.49 -14.75 0.99
N ALA A 110 4.73 -14.27 0.88
CA ALA A 110 5.70 -14.28 1.97
C ALA A 110 5.18 -13.58 3.23
N SER A 111 4.44 -12.47 3.08
CA SER A 111 3.85 -11.76 4.21
C SER A 111 2.83 -12.62 4.98
N LYS A 112 2.06 -13.44 4.30
CA LYS A 112 1.13 -14.38 4.91
C LYS A 112 1.89 -15.51 5.61
N GLU A 113 2.88 -16.08 4.93
CA GLU A 113 3.65 -17.21 5.45
C GLU A 113 4.44 -16.83 6.72
N ILE A 114 5.08 -15.67 6.72
CA ILE A 114 5.75 -15.13 7.92
C ILE A 114 4.79 -15.09 9.11
N LYS A 115 3.59 -14.55 8.93
CA LYS A 115 2.61 -14.45 10.02
C LYS A 115 2.13 -15.83 10.49
N ARG A 116 1.97 -16.78 9.60
CA ARG A 116 1.59 -18.17 9.95
C ARG A 116 2.67 -18.85 10.77
N ILE A 117 3.92 -18.76 10.34
CA ILE A 117 5.08 -19.30 11.07
C ILE A 117 5.18 -18.65 12.45
N MET A 118 4.88 -17.36 12.56
CA MET A 118 4.90 -16.62 13.82
C MET A 118 3.67 -16.86 14.73
N GLY A 119 2.84 -17.85 14.40
CA GLY A 119 1.76 -18.34 15.25
C GLY A 119 0.36 -17.78 14.96
N ASN A 120 0.14 -17.19 13.78
CA ASN A 120 -1.19 -16.77 13.33
C ASN A 120 -1.63 -17.58 12.10
N PRO A 121 -2.29 -18.75 12.27
CA PRO A 121 -2.70 -19.62 11.17
C PRO A 121 -3.75 -18.97 10.24
N GLU A 122 -4.58 -18.06 10.79
CA GLU A 122 -5.63 -17.34 10.06
C GLU A 122 -5.11 -16.07 9.34
N ALA A 123 -3.78 -15.88 9.31
CA ALA A 123 -3.20 -14.68 8.77
C ALA A 123 -3.46 -14.53 7.27
N VAL A 124 -3.80 -13.30 6.89
CA VAL A 124 -3.81 -12.84 5.50
C VAL A 124 -2.56 -12.00 5.21
N ALA A 125 -2.18 -11.92 3.95
CA ALA A 125 -1.08 -11.06 3.53
C ALA A 125 -1.42 -9.58 3.81
N SER A 126 -0.39 -8.79 4.16
CA SER A 126 -0.56 -7.35 4.37
C SER A 126 -1.02 -6.67 3.09
N ALA A 127 -1.94 -5.71 3.23
CA ALA A 127 -2.40 -4.87 2.13
C ALA A 127 -1.26 -4.06 1.48
N TYR A 128 -0.21 -3.77 2.25
CA TYR A 128 0.95 -2.99 1.82
C TYR A 128 2.18 -3.83 1.48
N SER A 129 2.07 -5.16 1.54
CA SER A 129 3.10 -6.08 1.08
C SER A 129 2.76 -6.56 -0.32
N LEU A 130 3.06 -5.74 -1.31
CA LEU A 130 2.66 -5.96 -2.70
C LEU A 130 3.48 -7.04 -3.38
N TYR A 131 2.82 -7.86 -4.18
CA TYR A 131 3.46 -8.69 -5.19
C TYR A 131 3.57 -7.93 -6.52
N ASP A 132 2.48 -7.31 -6.96
CA ASP A 132 2.39 -6.50 -8.18
C ASP A 132 1.23 -5.50 -8.06
N TYR A 133 1.23 -4.45 -8.88
CA TYR A 133 0.11 -3.52 -9.05
C TYR A 133 -0.93 -4.06 -10.05
N THR A 134 -1.30 -5.30 -9.90
CA THR A 134 -2.45 -5.91 -10.57
C THR A 134 -3.60 -6.08 -9.58
N ILE A 135 -4.84 -5.95 -10.06
CA ILE A 135 -6.00 -6.20 -9.20
C ILE A 135 -5.99 -7.66 -8.76
N SER A 136 -6.13 -7.91 -7.46
CA SER A 136 -6.09 -9.27 -6.93
C SER A 136 -7.14 -10.18 -7.56
N GLU A 137 -6.70 -11.36 -7.99
CA GLU A 137 -7.58 -12.38 -8.58
C GLU A 137 -8.63 -12.88 -7.57
N ASP A 138 -8.30 -12.91 -6.28
CA ASP A 138 -9.25 -13.21 -5.20
C ASP A 138 -10.44 -12.23 -5.18
N LEU A 139 -10.21 -11.00 -5.61
CA LEU A 139 -11.25 -9.96 -5.72
C LEU A 139 -11.98 -9.97 -7.06
N GLY A 140 -11.64 -10.91 -7.97
CA GLY A 140 -12.22 -11.07 -9.30
C GLY A 140 -11.45 -10.35 -10.40
N GLY A 141 -10.22 -9.89 -10.11
CA GLY A 141 -9.32 -9.30 -11.09
C GLY A 141 -9.83 -8.00 -11.70
N VAL A 142 -9.23 -7.64 -12.82
CA VAL A 142 -9.53 -6.39 -13.55
C VAL A 142 -10.99 -6.33 -14.03
N SER A 143 -11.58 -7.47 -14.38
CA SER A 143 -12.98 -7.53 -14.87
C SER A 143 -13.95 -7.09 -13.77
N ALA A 144 -13.85 -7.67 -12.58
CA ALA A 144 -14.70 -7.32 -11.44
C ALA A 144 -14.48 -5.87 -10.97
N TYR A 145 -13.25 -5.38 -11.05
CA TYR A 145 -12.94 -3.98 -10.76
C TYR A 145 -13.61 -3.04 -11.79
N ASN A 146 -13.54 -3.33 -13.07
CA ASN A 146 -14.15 -2.49 -14.10
C ASN A 146 -15.67 -2.47 -14.00
N ASP A 147 -16.29 -3.59 -13.63
CA ASP A 147 -17.73 -3.66 -13.35
C ASP A 147 -18.08 -2.72 -12.16
N LEU A 148 -17.41 -2.89 -11.02
CA LEU A 148 -17.61 -2.02 -9.87
C LEU A 148 -17.39 -0.54 -10.22
N ARG A 149 -16.30 -0.23 -10.95
CA ARG A 149 -15.97 1.12 -11.38
C ARG A 149 -17.10 1.75 -12.21
N HIS A 150 -17.65 1.00 -13.15
CA HIS A 150 -18.77 1.47 -13.98
C HIS A 150 -20.01 1.73 -13.12
N ARG A 151 -20.40 0.80 -12.26
CA ARG A 151 -21.56 0.92 -11.38
C ARG A 151 -21.43 2.05 -10.36
N ALA A 152 -20.22 2.28 -9.84
CA ALA A 152 -19.90 3.42 -8.98
C ALA A 152 -19.97 4.75 -9.74
N TRP A 153 -19.41 4.78 -10.96
CA TRP A 153 -19.36 5.98 -11.79
C TRP A 153 -20.74 6.54 -12.13
N ILE A 154 -21.69 5.71 -12.53
CA ILE A 154 -23.07 6.13 -12.84
C ILE A 154 -23.81 6.71 -11.62
N ARG A 155 -23.29 6.49 -10.41
CA ARG A 155 -23.76 7.03 -9.13
C ARG A 155 -22.96 8.25 -8.64
N GLY A 156 -22.06 8.76 -9.47
CA GLY A 156 -21.18 9.88 -9.14
C GLY A 156 -20.04 9.52 -8.17
N ILE A 157 -19.76 8.22 -7.97
CA ILE A 157 -18.68 7.75 -7.09
C ILE A 157 -17.46 7.37 -7.93
N ARG A 158 -16.29 7.94 -7.62
CA ARG A 158 -15.00 7.55 -8.20
C ARG A 158 -14.26 6.59 -7.28
N LEU A 159 -13.58 5.63 -7.87
CA LEU A 159 -12.73 4.71 -7.11
C LEU A 159 -11.33 5.29 -6.95
N ALA A 160 -10.74 5.06 -5.78
CA ALA A 160 -9.36 5.31 -5.46
C ALA A 160 -8.72 4.05 -4.88
N SER A 161 -7.41 3.93 -4.97
CA SER A 161 -6.64 2.83 -4.39
C SER A 161 -5.31 3.34 -3.83
N ASP A 162 -4.65 2.48 -3.06
CA ASP A 162 -3.34 2.78 -2.49
C ASP A 162 -2.27 2.87 -3.58
N MET A 163 -1.30 3.74 -3.35
CA MET A 163 -0.01 3.71 -4.00
C MET A 163 1.06 3.52 -2.92
N VAL A 164 1.94 2.52 -3.09
CA VAL A 164 3.00 2.18 -2.13
C VAL A 164 4.36 2.29 -2.82
N PRO A 165 4.89 3.50 -3.03
CA PRO A 165 6.09 3.71 -3.82
C PRO A 165 7.39 3.40 -3.05
N ASN A 166 7.32 3.27 -1.73
CA ASN A 166 8.48 3.14 -0.87
C ASN A 166 9.03 1.71 -0.80
N HIS A 167 8.17 0.69 -0.90
CA HIS A 167 8.55 -0.70 -0.74
C HIS A 167 7.57 -1.65 -1.42
N VAL A 168 7.98 -2.91 -1.54
CA VAL A 168 7.14 -4.03 -1.99
C VAL A 168 7.23 -5.18 -0.99
N GLY A 169 6.48 -6.25 -1.20
CA GLY A 169 6.70 -7.50 -0.45
C GLY A 169 8.07 -8.10 -0.74
N ILE A 170 8.68 -8.75 0.26
CA ILE A 170 9.99 -9.38 0.10
C ILE A 170 10.01 -10.48 -0.97
N PHE A 171 8.85 -11.07 -1.26
CA PHE A 171 8.60 -11.84 -2.46
C PHE A 171 7.63 -11.05 -3.34
N SER A 172 8.13 -10.36 -4.35
CA SER A 172 7.35 -9.61 -5.34
C SER A 172 7.88 -9.93 -6.74
N LYS A 173 7.05 -9.66 -7.74
CA LYS A 173 7.42 -9.80 -9.14
C LYS A 173 8.71 -9.02 -9.45
N TRP A 174 8.83 -7.80 -8.92
CA TRP A 174 10.00 -6.96 -9.18
C TRP A 174 11.27 -7.42 -8.46
N VAL A 175 11.14 -8.03 -7.28
CA VAL A 175 12.29 -8.69 -6.62
C VAL A 175 12.82 -9.85 -7.46
N LEU A 176 11.94 -10.51 -8.23
CA LEU A 176 12.32 -11.60 -9.14
C LEU A 176 12.94 -11.08 -10.44
N GLU A 177 12.26 -10.13 -11.09
CA GLU A 177 12.58 -9.70 -12.46
C GLU A 177 13.58 -8.55 -12.51
N HIS A 178 13.58 -7.69 -11.50
CA HIS A 178 14.36 -6.46 -11.42
C HIS A 178 15.03 -6.26 -10.05
N PRO A 179 15.88 -7.18 -9.59
CA PRO A 179 16.54 -7.06 -8.29
C PRO A 179 17.42 -5.80 -8.20
N ASP A 180 17.89 -5.28 -9.34
CA ASP A 180 18.68 -4.05 -9.48
C ASP A 180 17.91 -2.77 -9.09
N TRP A 181 16.58 -2.83 -8.97
CA TRP A 181 15.76 -1.69 -8.51
C TRP A 181 15.78 -1.51 -6.99
N PHE A 182 16.34 -2.45 -6.26
CA PHE A 182 16.33 -2.46 -4.81
C PHE A 182 17.72 -2.19 -4.23
N ILE A 183 17.76 -1.65 -3.02
CA ILE A 183 18.99 -1.53 -2.26
C ILE A 183 19.50 -2.94 -1.96
N GLN A 184 20.67 -3.28 -2.47
CA GLN A 184 21.26 -4.61 -2.35
C GLN A 184 22.74 -4.56 -2.04
N LEU A 185 23.22 -5.60 -1.35
CA LEU A 185 24.61 -5.82 -1.03
C LEU A 185 24.98 -7.27 -1.40
N SER A 186 26.22 -7.48 -1.81
CA SER A 186 26.75 -8.83 -2.08
C SER A 186 27.06 -9.64 -0.80
N HIS A 187 26.96 -9.01 0.37
CA HIS A 187 27.24 -9.59 1.69
C HIS A 187 26.24 -9.02 2.70
N PRO A 188 26.02 -9.71 3.84
CA PRO A 188 25.15 -9.20 4.88
C PRO A 188 25.63 -7.83 5.41
N PRO A 189 24.72 -6.88 5.69
CA PRO A 189 25.08 -5.56 6.20
C PRO A 189 25.77 -5.61 7.57
N PHE A 190 25.50 -6.65 8.35
CA PHE A 190 26.12 -6.91 9.64
C PHE A 190 26.67 -8.36 9.71
N PRO A 191 27.88 -8.58 10.25
CA PRO A 191 28.49 -9.91 10.32
C PRO A 191 27.69 -10.97 11.09
N GLY A 192 26.81 -10.52 12.02
CA GLY A 192 25.98 -11.42 12.81
C GLY A 192 24.67 -11.84 12.15
N TYR A 193 24.38 -11.37 10.95
CA TYR A 193 23.15 -11.75 10.24
C TYR A 193 23.27 -13.14 9.65
N THR A 194 22.26 -13.96 9.89
CA THR A 194 22.13 -15.32 9.38
C THR A 194 20.77 -15.52 8.74
N PHE A 195 20.65 -16.49 7.83
CA PHE A 195 19.49 -16.71 6.99
C PHE A 195 19.18 -18.22 6.91
N ASN A 196 18.89 -18.82 8.06
CA ASN A 196 18.64 -20.26 8.20
C ASN A 196 17.13 -20.60 8.25
N GLY A 197 16.28 -19.59 8.20
CA GLY A 197 14.83 -19.75 8.20
C GLY A 197 14.29 -20.42 6.93
N PRO A 198 12.97 -20.61 6.83
CA PRO A 198 12.36 -21.24 5.67
C PRO A 198 12.47 -20.37 4.42
N ASP A 199 12.47 -21.02 3.26
CA ASP A 199 12.30 -20.33 1.98
C ASP A 199 10.87 -19.77 1.89
N LEU A 200 10.76 -18.48 1.65
CA LEU A 200 9.50 -17.75 1.54
C LEU A 200 9.02 -17.56 0.09
N SER A 201 9.80 -18.07 -0.87
CA SER A 201 9.48 -18.03 -2.29
C SER A 201 8.68 -19.27 -2.70
N PRO A 202 7.54 -19.11 -3.35
CA PRO A 202 6.87 -20.21 -4.03
C PRO A 202 7.42 -20.47 -5.45
N ASP A 203 8.33 -19.62 -5.93
CA ASP A 203 8.95 -19.72 -7.26
C ASP A 203 10.28 -20.48 -7.15
N GLY A 204 10.32 -21.67 -7.75
CA GLY A 204 11.53 -22.53 -7.69
C GLY A 204 12.77 -21.99 -8.41
N ARG A 205 12.68 -20.83 -9.07
CA ARG A 205 13.82 -20.16 -9.72
C ARG A 205 14.64 -19.31 -8.75
N VAL A 206 13.99 -18.84 -7.70
CA VAL A 206 14.59 -17.91 -6.73
C VAL A 206 14.15 -18.28 -5.34
N SER A 207 15.09 -18.41 -4.40
CA SER A 207 14.79 -18.58 -2.98
C SER A 207 14.93 -17.25 -2.22
N VAL A 208 14.06 -17.04 -1.24
CA VAL A 208 14.03 -15.83 -0.42
C VAL A 208 14.01 -16.19 1.06
N TYR A 209 15.04 -15.79 1.80
CA TYR A 209 15.21 -16.07 3.22
C TYR A 209 15.21 -14.77 4.01
N LEU A 210 14.40 -14.69 5.05
CA LEU A 210 14.40 -13.57 5.98
C LEU A 210 15.49 -13.75 7.04
N GLU A 211 16.08 -12.64 7.49
CA GLU A 211 17.10 -12.64 8.55
C GLU A 211 16.57 -13.28 9.84
N ASP A 212 17.41 -14.10 10.50
CA ASP A 212 16.99 -14.96 11.62
C ASP A 212 16.57 -14.17 12.87
N GLY A 213 17.13 -12.98 13.08
CA GLY A 213 16.75 -12.09 14.18
C GLY A 213 15.30 -11.62 14.13
N TYR A 214 14.72 -11.56 12.95
CA TYR A 214 13.30 -11.25 12.78
C TYR A 214 12.40 -12.33 13.40
N TRP A 215 12.72 -13.60 13.16
CA TRP A 215 11.96 -14.74 13.70
C TRP A 215 11.98 -14.78 15.22
N SER A 216 13.12 -14.44 15.81
CA SER A 216 13.32 -14.40 17.26
C SER A 216 12.88 -13.08 17.90
N ARG A 217 12.36 -12.11 17.12
CA ARG A 217 11.96 -10.76 17.54
C ARG A 217 13.10 -9.97 18.21
N ARG A 218 14.34 -10.27 17.86
CA ARG A 218 15.52 -9.52 18.34
C ARG A 218 15.88 -8.36 17.44
N ASP A 219 15.47 -8.45 16.16
CA ASP A 219 15.63 -7.38 15.19
C ASP A 219 14.29 -7.17 14.45
N ALA A 220 13.91 -5.90 14.27
CA ALA A 220 12.73 -5.51 13.51
C ALA A 220 13.07 -5.13 12.06
N ALA A 221 14.36 -5.12 11.70
CA ALA A 221 14.79 -4.81 10.34
C ALA A 221 14.39 -5.94 9.39
N VAL A 222 13.73 -5.59 8.29
CA VAL A 222 13.37 -6.55 7.24
C VAL A 222 14.52 -6.63 6.24
N VAL A 223 15.52 -7.45 6.57
CA VAL A 223 16.62 -7.81 5.68
C VAL A 223 16.39 -9.22 5.19
N PHE A 224 16.47 -9.43 3.89
CA PHE A 224 16.31 -10.76 3.33
C PHE A 224 17.44 -11.09 2.35
N LYS A 225 17.71 -12.38 2.20
CA LYS A 225 18.65 -12.93 1.24
C LYS A 225 17.87 -13.50 0.06
N ARG A 226 18.21 -13.05 -1.13
CA ARG A 226 17.77 -13.65 -2.40
C ARG A 226 18.87 -14.58 -2.91
N VAL A 227 18.49 -15.75 -3.41
CA VAL A 227 19.36 -16.74 -4.02
C VAL A 227 18.73 -17.17 -5.34
N ASP A 228 19.51 -17.05 -6.42
CA ASP A 228 19.18 -17.51 -7.78
C ASP A 228 19.55 -18.98 -7.95
#